data_ea9812abea101a8c30ad939972f937ef
#
_entry.id   ea9812abea101a8c30ad939972f937ef
#
_cell.length_a   1.000
_cell.length_b   1.000
_cell.length_c   1.000
_cell.angle_alpha   90.00
_cell.angle_beta   90.00
_cell.angle_gamma   90.00
#
_symmetry.space_group_name_H-M   'P 1'
#
loop_
_entity.id
_entity.type
_entity.pdbx_description
1 polymer ?
#
loop_
_entity_poly.entity_id
_entity_poly.type
_entity_poly.pdbx_seq_one_letter_code
_entity_poly.pdbx_strand_id
1 'polypeptide(L)'
;MKNILGSLPARLLLGVIAGILVGLYANEALMQVILTIKNLLGSLIIFCVPLIIIGFIAPSITRLGQHASTMLRVAITLAYVSSVGAAFFAMFSGYGIIPHLNIVSSVDGLKELPKLLFDLKIDPIMSVMSALVFSVLIGVAAAWTKAAVITKFLEEFQKIVLAIVTNIVIPLLPIFIACTFCALSYEGTITKQLPVFLIVVLIVMVGHYIWLALLYGLAGLYAGANPMEVLKHYWPAYITAVGTMSSAATLAVALECARKSKVLRKDLVNFGIPLFANIHLCGSVLTEVFFVMTVSQILYGALPELGTMILFCLLLGIFAIGAPGVPGGTVMASLGLIISVLGFDATGTALMLTIFALQDSFGTACNVTGDGALILALTGYAEKNDIEEVNEASIL
;
A
#
# COMPACT_ATOMS: atom_id res chain seq x y z
N MET A 1 15.85 11.48 20.36
CA MET A 1 16.76 10.86 19.36
C MET A 1 16.88 9.33 19.42
N LYS A 2 16.64 8.66 20.56
CA LYS A 2 16.77 7.18 20.65
C LYS A 2 15.78 6.37 19.81
N ASN A 3 14.66 6.94 19.35
CA ASN A 3 13.62 6.19 18.62
C ASN A 3 13.69 6.27 17.09
N ILE A 4 14.47 7.18 16.51
CA ILE A 4 14.49 7.36 15.04
C ILE A 4 15.23 6.20 14.35
N LEU A 5 16.39 5.79 14.85
CA LEU A 5 17.15 4.66 14.32
C LEU A 5 16.46 3.30 14.53
N GLY A 6 15.51 3.21 15.47
CA GLY A 6 14.69 2.04 15.70
C GLY A 6 13.44 1.94 14.81
N SER A 7 13.11 3.01 14.07
CA SER A 7 11.96 3.02 13.18
C SER A 7 12.17 2.12 11.96
N LEU A 8 11.09 1.57 11.42
CA LEU A 8 11.17 0.73 10.22
C LEU A 8 11.78 1.47 9.03
N PRO A 9 11.39 2.74 8.70
CA PRO A 9 12.02 3.49 7.61
C PRO A 9 13.54 3.60 7.75
N ALA A 10 14.03 3.88 8.96
CA ALA A 10 15.46 3.97 9.20
C ALA A 10 16.17 2.63 9.00
N ARG A 11 15.58 1.52 9.45
CA ARG A 11 16.13 0.17 9.22
C ARG A 11 16.15 -0.21 7.75
N LEU A 12 15.11 0.14 6.98
CA LEU A 12 15.06 -0.10 5.55
C LEU A 12 16.14 0.71 4.81
N LEU A 13 16.28 2.00 5.14
CA LEU A 13 17.32 2.85 4.57
C LEU A 13 18.72 2.35 4.91
N LEU A 14 18.96 1.93 6.15
CA LEU A 14 20.22 1.29 6.55
C LEU A 14 20.46 0.00 5.78
N GLY A 15 19.41 -0.80 5.54
CA GLY A 15 19.48 -2.00 4.69
C GLY A 15 19.92 -1.68 3.26
N VAL A 16 19.35 -0.63 2.65
CA VAL A 16 19.75 -0.15 1.31
C VAL A 16 21.23 0.24 1.29
N ILE A 17 21.62 1.13 2.21
CA ILE A 17 23.03 1.63 2.27
C ILE A 17 24.00 0.46 2.50
N ALA A 18 23.71 -0.40 3.48
CA ALA A 18 24.54 -1.57 3.78
C ALA A 18 24.62 -2.52 2.57
N GLY A 19 23.49 -2.79 1.91
CA GLY A 19 23.44 -3.61 0.71
C GLY A 19 24.31 -3.04 -0.42
N ILE A 20 24.18 -1.74 -0.73
CA ILE A 20 25.00 -1.08 -1.73
C ILE A 20 26.49 -1.20 -1.40
N LEU A 21 26.89 -0.86 -0.18
CA LEU A 21 28.28 -0.91 0.24
C LEU A 21 28.86 -2.33 0.15
N VAL A 22 28.12 -3.32 0.65
CA VAL A 22 28.56 -4.72 0.58
C VAL A 22 28.68 -5.17 -0.89
N GLY A 23 27.71 -4.83 -1.75
CA GLY A 23 27.70 -5.24 -3.14
C GLY A 23 28.88 -4.68 -3.96
N LEU A 24 29.33 -3.47 -3.66
CA LEU A 24 30.50 -2.85 -4.33
C LEU A 24 31.81 -3.62 -4.07
N TYR A 25 31.94 -4.26 -2.89
CA TYR A 25 33.17 -4.92 -2.47
C TYR A 25 33.04 -6.45 -2.35
N ALA A 26 31.85 -7.00 -2.59
CA ALA A 26 31.60 -8.43 -2.47
C ALA A 26 32.37 -9.23 -3.52
N ASN A 27 32.96 -10.34 -3.09
CA ASN A 27 33.48 -11.38 -3.98
C ASN A 27 32.37 -12.39 -4.33
N GLU A 28 32.67 -13.28 -5.27
CA GLU A 28 31.70 -14.27 -5.76
C GLU A 28 31.17 -15.19 -4.63
N ALA A 29 32.03 -15.67 -3.74
CA ALA A 29 31.63 -16.55 -2.64
C ALA A 29 30.66 -15.87 -1.66
N LEU A 30 30.92 -14.60 -1.30
CA LEU A 30 30.02 -13.82 -0.46
C LEU A 30 28.68 -13.57 -1.17
N MET A 31 28.70 -13.27 -2.47
CA MET A 31 27.49 -13.08 -3.24
C MET A 31 26.63 -14.34 -3.34
N GLN A 32 27.24 -15.52 -3.48
CA GLN A 32 26.49 -16.79 -3.43
C GLN A 32 25.70 -16.94 -2.14
N VAL A 33 26.31 -16.62 -0.97
CA VAL A 33 25.63 -16.64 0.33
C VAL A 33 24.49 -15.62 0.36
N ILE A 34 24.74 -14.37 -0.04
CA ILE A 34 23.76 -13.29 -0.01
C ILE A 34 22.57 -13.60 -0.93
N LEU A 35 22.81 -14.10 -2.14
CA LEU A 35 21.75 -14.47 -3.08
C LEU A 35 20.95 -15.67 -2.56
N THR A 36 21.57 -16.61 -1.89
CA THR A 36 20.87 -17.74 -1.26
C THR A 36 19.96 -17.25 -0.14
N ILE A 37 20.43 -16.34 0.72
CA ILE A 37 19.60 -15.70 1.75
C ILE A 37 18.45 -14.91 1.12
N LYS A 38 18.72 -14.10 0.10
CA LYS A 38 17.69 -13.36 -0.66
C LYS A 38 16.61 -14.31 -1.18
N ASN A 39 16.99 -15.42 -1.79
CA ASN A 39 16.07 -16.40 -2.36
C ASN A 39 15.19 -17.05 -1.28
N LEU A 40 15.77 -17.44 -0.14
CA LEU A 40 15.03 -18.01 0.99
C LEU A 40 14.02 -17.03 1.57
N LEU A 41 14.44 -15.78 1.81
CA LEU A 41 13.56 -14.74 2.33
C LEU A 41 12.44 -14.40 1.35
N GLY A 42 12.75 -14.29 0.05
CA GLY A 42 11.78 -14.06 -1.01
C GLY A 42 10.74 -15.19 -1.09
N SER A 43 11.17 -16.45 -1.06
CA SER A 43 10.28 -17.62 -1.06
C SER A 43 9.35 -17.62 0.16
N LEU A 44 9.86 -17.27 1.36
CA LEU A 44 9.04 -17.17 2.56
C LEU A 44 8.00 -16.04 2.46
N ILE A 45 8.38 -14.88 1.93
CA ILE A 45 7.46 -13.75 1.71
C ILE A 45 6.36 -14.17 0.73
N ILE A 46 6.72 -14.77 -0.40
CA ILE A 46 5.77 -15.24 -1.43
C ILE A 46 4.83 -16.32 -0.86
N PHE A 47 5.34 -17.22 -0.01
CA PHE A 47 4.51 -18.21 0.69
C PHE A 47 3.43 -17.56 1.56
N CYS A 48 3.72 -16.44 2.21
CA CYS A 48 2.78 -15.72 3.05
C CYS A 48 1.68 -14.98 2.26
N VAL A 49 1.88 -14.69 0.96
CA VAL A 49 0.96 -13.86 0.16
C VAL A 49 -0.48 -14.41 0.15
N PRO A 50 -0.77 -15.68 -0.17
CA PRO A 50 -2.14 -16.20 -0.13
C PRO A 50 -2.77 -16.13 1.27
N LEU A 51 -1.97 -16.36 2.32
CA LEU A 51 -2.45 -16.25 3.71
C LEU A 51 -2.87 -14.81 4.03
N ILE A 52 -2.07 -13.82 3.58
CA ILE A 52 -2.35 -12.40 3.74
C ILE A 52 -3.65 -12.04 3.01
N ILE A 53 -3.83 -12.47 1.77
CA ILE A 53 -5.04 -12.21 0.97
C ILE A 53 -6.28 -12.77 1.68
N ILE A 54 -6.25 -14.04 2.08
CA ILE A 54 -7.38 -14.67 2.77
C ILE A 54 -7.64 -13.99 4.11
N GLY A 55 -6.58 -13.77 4.90
CA GLY A 55 -6.67 -13.21 6.24
C GLY A 55 -7.17 -11.77 6.31
N PHE A 56 -7.02 -10.99 5.25
CA PHE A 56 -7.48 -9.61 5.24
C PHE A 56 -8.72 -9.36 4.39
N ILE A 57 -8.82 -9.96 3.20
CA ILE A 57 -9.92 -9.69 2.27
C ILE A 57 -11.21 -10.38 2.73
N ALA A 58 -11.17 -11.67 3.07
CA ALA A 58 -12.38 -12.40 3.43
C ALA A 58 -13.10 -11.81 4.67
N PRO A 59 -12.41 -11.54 5.81
CA PRO A 59 -13.08 -10.93 6.97
C PRO A 59 -13.53 -9.50 6.70
N SER A 60 -12.81 -8.72 5.89
CA SER A 60 -13.21 -7.37 5.52
C SER A 60 -14.52 -7.37 4.74
N ILE A 61 -14.65 -8.21 3.71
CA ILE A 61 -15.89 -8.35 2.93
C ILE A 61 -17.05 -8.84 3.82
N THR A 62 -16.79 -9.80 4.70
CA THR A 62 -17.83 -10.32 5.61
C THR A 62 -18.37 -9.23 6.53
N ARG A 63 -17.51 -8.44 7.15
CA ARG A 63 -17.91 -7.31 8.02
C ARG A 63 -18.71 -6.26 7.27
N LEU A 64 -18.23 -5.84 6.09
CA LEU A 64 -18.90 -4.85 5.27
C LEU A 64 -20.30 -5.30 4.82
N GLY A 65 -20.48 -6.58 4.48
CA GLY A 65 -21.76 -7.14 4.08
C GLY A 65 -22.80 -7.29 5.20
N GLN A 66 -22.36 -7.39 6.47
CA GLN A 66 -23.26 -7.55 7.60
C GLN A 66 -23.83 -6.24 8.15
N HIS A 67 -23.15 -5.10 7.95
CA HIS A 67 -23.49 -3.79 8.53
C HIS A 67 -23.93 -2.77 7.48
N ALA A 68 -24.78 -3.16 6.53
CA ALA A 68 -25.15 -2.37 5.37
C ALA A 68 -26.06 -1.16 5.68
N SER A 69 -25.66 -0.26 6.60
CA SER A 69 -26.29 1.07 6.67
C SER A 69 -26.00 1.86 5.38
N THR A 70 -26.90 2.78 5.02
CA THR A 70 -26.69 3.63 3.85
C THR A 70 -25.37 4.38 3.90
N MET A 71 -25.02 4.92 5.09
CA MET A 71 -23.77 5.67 5.29
C MET A 71 -22.53 4.79 5.12
N LEU A 72 -22.57 3.53 5.57
CA LEU A 72 -21.47 2.60 5.35
C LEU A 72 -21.26 2.29 3.86
N ARG A 73 -22.35 2.05 3.11
CA ARG A 73 -22.27 1.82 1.65
C ARG A 73 -21.67 3.03 0.92
N VAL A 74 -22.09 4.24 1.26
CA VAL A 74 -21.55 5.47 0.69
C VAL A 74 -20.07 5.63 1.04
N ALA A 75 -19.69 5.39 2.31
CA ALA A 75 -18.29 5.48 2.74
C ALA A 75 -17.39 4.50 1.99
N ILE A 76 -17.80 3.24 1.85
CA ILE A 76 -17.05 2.22 1.09
C ILE A 76 -16.91 2.63 -0.39
N THR A 77 -18.00 3.12 -0.98
CA THR A 77 -17.99 3.57 -2.37
C THR A 77 -17.03 4.75 -2.56
N LEU A 78 -17.04 5.72 -1.64
CA LEU A 78 -16.12 6.85 -1.66
C LEU A 78 -14.65 6.39 -1.54
N ALA A 79 -14.36 5.48 -0.60
CA ALA A 79 -13.01 4.95 -0.43
C ALA A 79 -12.51 4.20 -1.67
N TYR A 80 -13.37 3.35 -2.27
CA TYR A 80 -13.04 2.61 -3.49
C TYR A 80 -12.82 3.55 -4.67
N VAL A 81 -13.77 4.47 -4.92
CA VAL A 81 -13.69 5.42 -6.04
C VAL A 81 -12.46 6.32 -5.90
N SER A 82 -12.15 6.79 -4.69
CA SER A 82 -10.94 7.58 -4.43
C SER A 82 -9.66 6.77 -4.68
N SER A 83 -9.57 5.55 -4.17
CA SER A 83 -8.38 4.71 -4.37
C SER A 83 -8.18 4.35 -5.84
N VAL A 84 -9.24 3.93 -6.54
CA VAL A 84 -9.19 3.64 -7.99
C VAL A 84 -8.91 4.90 -8.80
N GLY A 85 -9.50 6.04 -8.44
CA GLY A 85 -9.20 7.32 -9.06
C GLY A 85 -7.72 7.71 -8.93
N ALA A 86 -7.13 7.51 -7.75
CA ALA A 86 -5.70 7.71 -7.52
C ALA A 86 -4.84 6.75 -8.35
N ALA A 87 -5.27 5.49 -8.49
CA ALA A 87 -4.64 4.50 -9.36
C ALA A 87 -4.63 4.94 -10.83
N PHE A 88 -5.77 5.37 -11.35
CA PHE A 88 -5.87 5.88 -12.72
C PHE A 88 -5.08 7.16 -12.93
N PHE A 89 -5.11 8.08 -11.96
CA PHE A 89 -4.27 9.28 -12.01
C PHE A 89 -2.79 8.93 -12.11
N ALA A 90 -2.30 7.98 -11.30
CA ALA A 90 -0.92 7.49 -11.36
C ALA A 90 -0.63 6.79 -12.68
N MET A 91 -1.54 5.95 -13.19
CA MET A 91 -1.41 5.23 -14.44
C MET A 91 -1.25 6.20 -15.63
N PHE A 92 -2.15 7.17 -15.78
CA PHE A 92 -2.07 8.13 -16.88
C PHE A 92 -0.84 9.04 -16.76
N SER A 93 -0.51 9.48 -15.54
CA SER A 93 0.72 10.22 -15.27
C SER A 93 1.96 9.37 -15.60
N GLY A 94 1.95 8.07 -15.28
CA GLY A 94 3.02 7.14 -15.61
C GLY A 94 3.25 7.01 -17.12
N TYR A 95 2.20 6.80 -17.90
CA TYR A 95 2.30 6.78 -19.37
C TYR A 95 2.80 8.10 -19.94
N GLY A 96 2.43 9.25 -19.35
CA GLY A 96 2.87 10.56 -19.81
C GLY A 96 4.30 10.93 -19.39
N ILE A 97 4.78 10.49 -18.24
CA ILE A 97 6.03 10.95 -17.65
C ILE A 97 7.16 9.95 -17.83
N ILE A 98 6.93 8.65 -17.57
CA ILE A 98 8.00 7.64 -17.53
C ILE A 98 8.77 7.52 -18.85
N PRO A 99 8.17 7.59 -20.04
CA PRO A 99 8.90 7.55 -21.30
C PRO A 99 9.89 8.71 -21.48
N HIS A 100 9.70 9.82 -20.78
CA HIS A 100 10.60 10.98 -20.82
C HIS A 100 11.69 10.95 -19.75
N LEU A 101 11.62 10.01 -18.83
CA LEU A 101 12.70 9.74 -17.88
C LEU A 101 13.74 8.88 -18.63
N ASN A 102 14.96 9.38 -18.80
CA ASN A 102 16.06 8.66 -19.45
C ASN A 102 16.40 7.36 -18.70
N ILE A 103 15.46 6.42 -18.70
CA ILE A 103 15.62 5.11 -18.06
C ILE A 103 16.40 4.21 -18.99
N VAL A 104 17.61 3.85 -18.60
CA VAL A 104 18.43 2.90 -19.32
C VAL A 104 17.92 1.49 -19.00
N SER A 105 17.13 0.92 -19.92
CA SER A 105 16.53 -0.42 -19.78
C SER A 105 17.48 -1.58 -20.12
N SER A 106 18.48 -1.33 -20.98
CA SER A 106 19.53 -2.32 -21.27
C SER A 106 20.86 -1.84 -20.68
N VAL A 107 21.47 -2.65 -19.86
CA VAL A 107 22.76 -2.31 -19.27
C VAL A 107 23.79 -3.27 -19.85
N ASP A 108 24.36 -2.90 -20.97
CA ASP A 108 25.55 -3.58 -21.52
C ASP A 108 26.68 -3.54 -20.48
N GLY A 109 27.29 -4.69 -20.23
CA GLY A 109 28.42 -4.81 -19.31
C GLY A 109 28.05 -4.98 -17.85
N LEU A 110 26.84 -5.46 -17.53
CA LEU A 110 26.51 -5.93 -16.17
C LEU A 110 27.31 -7.17 -15.81
N LYS A 111 27.73 -7.23 -14.55
CA LYS A 111 28.38 -8.42 -14.01
C LYS A 111 27.33 -9.50 -13.74
N GLU A 112 27.56 -10.71 -14.25
CA GLU A 112 26.66 -11.83 -13.98
C GLU A 112 26.62 -12.17 -12.48
N LEU A 113 25.40 -12.47 -11.99
CA LEU A 113 25.23 -12.95 -10.62
C LEU A 113 25.70 -14.40 -10.50
N PRO A 114 26.43 -14.74 -9.45
CA PRO A 114 26.83 -16.13 -9.20
C PRO A 114 25.61 -17.02 -8.89
N LYS A 115 25.79 -18.32 -9.09
CA LYS A 115 24.75 -19.32 -8.76
C LYS A 115 24.52 -19.39 -7.26
N LEU A 116 23.29 -19.73 -6.88
CA LEU A 116 22.93 -19.99 -5.49
C LEU A 116 23.73 -21.18 -4.93
N LEU A 117 24.04 -21.19 -3.64
CA LEU A 117 24.62 -22.36 -2.96
C LEU A 117 23.67 -23.56 -2.99
N PHE A 118 22.39 -23.28 -2.78
CA PHE A 118 21.29 -24.23 -2.93
C PHE A 118 20.00 -23.46 -3.20
N ASP A 119 19.03 -24.12 -3.82
CA ASP A 119 17.71 -23.57 -4.09
C ASP A 119 16.66 -24.35 -3.27
N LEU A 120 16.05 -23.67 -2.29
CA LEU A 120 14.92 -24.19 -1.52
C LEU A 120 13.64 -23.51 -1.98
N LYS A 121 12.86 -24.24 -2.76
CA LYS A 121 11.54 -23.76 -3.18
C LYS A 121 10.50 -23.99 -2.10
N ILE A 122 9.83 -22.93 -1.69
CA ILE A 122 8.70 -22.97 -0.76
C ILE A 122 7.50 -22.50 -1.59
N ASP A 123 6.74 -23.45 -2.13
CA ASP A 123 5.57 -23.14 -2.92
C ASP A 123 4.42 -22.65 -2.03
N PRO A 124 3.69 -21.58 -2.41
CA PRO A 124 2.54 -21.11 -1.66
C PRO A 124 1.41 -22.13 -1.67
N ILE A 125 0.57 -22.14 -0.62
CA ILE A 125 -0.55 -23.12 -0.45
C ILE A 125 -1.49 -23.10 -1.66
N MET A 126 -1.70 -21.95 -2.28
CA MET A 126 -2.49 -21.77 -3.49
C MET A 126 -1.99 -20.57 -4.28
N SER A 127 -2.41 -20.47 -5.54
CA SER A 127 -2.10 -19.29 -6.34
C SER A 127 -2.78 -18.05 -5.76
N VAL A 128 -2.21 -16.89 -6.03
CA VAL A 128 -2.71 -15.59 -5.57
C VAL A 128 -4.13 -15.34 -6.07
N MET A 129 -4.39 -15.61 -7.35
CA MET A 129 -5.73 -15.44 -7.92
C MET A 129 -6.75 -16.40 -7.29
N SER A 130 -6.34 -17.64 -6.98
CA SER A 130 -7.18 -18.58 -6.24
C SER A 130 -7.52 -18.08 -4.84
N ALA A 131 -6.52 -17.51 -4.12
CA ALA A 131 -6.73 -16.92 -2.81
C ALA A 131 -7.67 -15.71 -2.85
N LEU A 132 -7.56 -14.86 -3.89
CA LEU A 132 -8.46 -13.73 -4.10
C LEU A 132 -9.90 -14.18 -4.33
N VAL A 133 -10.10 -15.05 -5.32
CA VAL A 133 -11.45 -15.57 -5.66
C VAL A 133 -12.07 -16.27 -4.45
N PHE A 134 -11.30 -17.12 -3.78
CA PHE A 134 -11.72 -17.77 -2.53
C PHE A 134 -12.15 -16.76 -1.47
N SER A 135 -11.34 -15.73 -1.23
CA SER A 135 -11.61 -14.70 -0.22
C SER A 135 -12.89 -13.92 -0.51
N VAL A 136 -13.10 -13.53 -1.76
CA VAL A 136 -14.31 -12.83 -2.20
C VAL A 136 -15.54 -13.73 -2.04
N LEU A 137 -15.49 -14.96 -2.56
CA LEU A 137 -16.63 -15.90 -2.49
C LEU A 137 -17.00 -16.23 -1.04
N ILE A 138 -16.01 -16.57 -0.20
CA ILE A 138 -16.26 -16.91 1.22
C ILE A 138 -16.75 -15.69 1.99
N GLY A 139 -16.14 -14.52 1.78
CA GLY A 139 -16.54 -13.28 2.45
C GLY A 139 -17.98 -12.90 2.13
N VAL A 140 -18.36 -12.94 0.84
CA VAL A 140 -19.73 -12.65 0.39
C VAL A 140 -20.72 -13.71 0.89
N ALA A 141 -20.40 -15.00 0.78
CA ALA A 141 -21.27 -16.09 1.23
C ALA A 141 -21.49 -16.04 2.76
N ALA A 142 -20.44 -15.78 3.54
CA ALA A 142 -20.53 -15.63 5.00
C ALA A 142 -21.40 -14.43 5.40
N ALA A 143 -21.33 -13.32 4.65
CA ALA A 143 -22.22 -12.18 4.85
C ALA A 143 -23.69 -12.51 4.52
N TRP A 144 -23.97 -13.14 3.40
CA TRP A 144 -25.34 -13.53 2.99
C TRP A 144 -25.99 -14.52 3.94
N THR A 145 -25.24 -15.53 4.38
CA THR A 145 -25.76 -16.58 5.29
C THR A 145 -25.76 -16.15 6.76
N LYS A 146 -25.18 -14.98 7.07
CA LYS A 146 -24.96 -14.50 8.44
C LYS A 146 -24.24 -15.55 9.31
N ALA A 147 -23.25 -16.23 8.72
CA ALA A 147 -22.55 -17.37 9.32
C ALA A 147 -21.63 -16.90 10.47
N ALA A 148 -22.18 -16.79 11.69
CA ALA A 148 -21.48 -16.23 12.85
C ALA A 148 -20.17 -16.97 13.19
N VAL A 149 -20.14 -18.31 13.08
CA VAL A 149 -18.96 -19.12 13.38
C VAL A 149 -17.84 -18.84 12.36
N ILE A 150 -18.19 -18.80 11.07
CA ILE A 150 -17.23 -18.50 10.00
C ILE A 150 -16.71 -17.07 10.10
N THR A 151 -17.58 -16.09 10.40
CA THR A 151 -17.18 -14.70 10.62
C THR A 151 -16.14 -14.61 11.74
N LYS A 152 -16.43 -15.22 12.90
CA LYS A 152 -15.50 -15.25 14.04
C LYS A 152 -14.19 -15.96 13.71
N PHE A 153 -14.25 -17.07 12.99
CA PHE A 153 -13.05 -17.77 12.50
C PHE A 153 -12.19 -16.88 11.61
N LEU A 154 -12.79 -16.19 10.65
CA LEU A 154 -12.08 -15.27 9.74
C LEU A 154 -11.44 -14.10 10.51
N GLU A 155 -12.12 -13.57 11.54
CA GLU A 155 -11.56 -12.52 12.40
C GLU A 155 -10.36 -13.00 13.23
N GLU A 156 -10.43 -14.20 13.80
CA GLU A 156 -9.31 -14.78 14.53
C GLU A 156 -8.16 -15.12 13.57
N PHE A 157 -8.46 -15.64 12.39
CA PHE A 157 -7.46 -15.89 11.35
C PHE A 157 -6.77 -14.59 10.90
N GLN A 158 -7.52 -13.48 10.76
CA GLN A 158 -6.95 -12.16 10.48
C GLN A 158 -5.91 -11.76 11.54
N LYS A 159 -6.20 -11.97 12.84
CA LYS A 159 -5.25 -11.66 13.93
C LYS A 159 -3.97 -12.50 13.82
N ILE A 160 -4.10 -13.80 13.50
CA ILE A 160 -2.96 -14.70 13.31
C ILE A 160 -2.10 -14.21 12.14
N VAL A 161 -2.72 -13.92 10.99
CA VAL A 161 -2.01 -13.44 9.80
C VAL A 161 -1.35 -12.09 10.07
N LEU A 162 -2.04 -11.17 10.76
CA LEU A 162 -1.45 -9.89 11.17
C LEU A 162 -0.21 -10.10 12.07
N ALA A 163 -0.26 -11.06 13.00
CA ALA A 163 0.87 -11.39 13.85
C ALA A 163 2.05 -11.96 13.02
N ILE A 164 1.79 -12.82 12.03
CA ILE A 164 2.82 -13.31 11.09
C ILE A 164 3.45 -12.15 10.33
N VAL A 165 2.65 -11.26 9.74
CA VAL A 165 3.14 -10.09 9.00
C VAL A 165 3.99 -9.20 9.90
N THR A 166 3.49 -8.87 11.10
CA THR A 166 4.14 -7.91 11.99
C THR A 166 5.41 -8.46 12.65
N ASN A 167 5.40 -9.74 13.05
CA ASN A 167 6.49 -10.31 13.84
C ASN A 167 7.50 -11.13 13.02
N ILE A 168 7.15 -11.52 11.78
CA ILE A 168 8.02 -12.30 10.90
C ILE A 168 8.35 -11.52 9.64
N VAL A 169 7.35 -11.17 8.81
CA VAL A 169 7.59 -10.60 7.49
C VAL A 169 8.25 -9.22 7.60
N ILE A 170 7.64 -8.29 8.34
CA ILE A 170 8.16 -6.93 8.49
C ILE A 170 9.59 -6.88 9.06
N PRO A 171 9.96 -7.64 10.12
CA PRO A 171 11.35 -7.69 10.60
C PRO A 171 12.37 -8.26 9.61
N LEU A 172 11.95 -9.12 8.68
CA LEU A 172 12.82 -9.68 7.64
C LEU A 172 13.05 -8.72 6.46
N LEU A 173 12.14 -7.76 6.23
CA LEU A 173 12.24 -6.83 5.11
C LEU A 173 13.58 -6.07 5.03
N PRO A 174 14.15 -5.50 6.10
CA PRO A 174 15.44 -4.80 6.01
C PRO A 174 16.58 -5.70 5.51
N ILE A 175 16.58 -6.97 5.90
CA ILE A 175 17.59 -7.96 5.46
C ILE A 175 17.35 -8.30 3.98
N PHE A 176 16.11 -8.59 3.59
CA PHE A 176 15.73 -8.86 2.21
C PHE A 176 16.10 -7.71 1.27
N ILE A 177 15.82 -6.46 1.70
CA ILE A 177 16.19 -5.23 1.00
C ILE A 177 17.71 -5.10 0.89
N ALA A 178 18.45 -5.33 1.97
CA ALA A 178 19.91 -5.28 1.93
C ALA A 178 20.49 -6.28 0.92
N CYS A 179 19.99 -7.53 0.92
CA CYS A 179 20.41 -8.55 -0.07
C CYS A 179 20.05 -8.15 -1.51
N THR A 180 18.88 -7.53 -1.71
CA THR A 180 18.44 -7.07 -3.04
C THR A 180 19.35 -5.96 -3.57
N PHE A 181 19.61 -4.92 -2.75
CA PHE A 181 20.51 -3.83 -3.16
C PHE A 181 21.96 -4.28 -3.28
N CYS A 182 22.36 -5.29 -2.51
CA CYS A 182 23.68 -5.91 -2.67
C CYS A 182 23.82 -6.57 -4.06
N ALA A 183 22.80 -7.31 -4.51
CA ALA A 183 22.77 -7.90 -5.84
C ALA A 183 22.83 -6.82 -6.93
N LEU A 184 21.95 -5.81 -6.88
CA LEU A 184 21.91 -4.71 -7.84
C LEU A 184 23.21 -3.89 -7.88
N SER A 185 23.88 -3.76 -6.72
CA SER A 185 25.17 -3.07 -6.63
C SER A 185 26.32 -3.90 -7.22
N TYR A 186 26.31 -5.21 -6.95
CA TYR A 186 27.31 -6.13 -7.51
C TYR A 186 27.23 -6.26 -9.03
N GLU A 187 26.02 -6.26 -9.59
CA GLU A 187 25.77 -6.21 -11.04
C GLU A 187 26.22 -4.88 -11.67
N GLY A 188 26.28 -3.80 -10.89
CA GLY A 188 26.55 -2.44 -11.36
C GLY A 188 25.29 -1.67 -11.76
N THR A 189 24.10 -2.22 -11.54
CA THR A 189 22.81 -1.62 -11.91
C THR A 189 22.49 -0.38 -11.07
N ILE A 190 22.83 -0.41 -9.76
CA ILE A 190 22.41 0.62 -8.81
C ILE A 190 22.95 2.01 -9.13
N THR A 191 24.21 2.11 -9.55
CA THR A 191 24.86 3.39 -9.85
C THR A 191 24.21 4.12 -11.03
N LYS A 192 23.60 3.37 -11.95
CA LYS A 192 22.90 3.90 -13.13
C LYS A 192 21.43 4.22 -12.85
N GLN A 193 20.78 3.48 -11.95
CA GLN A 193 19.34 3.60 -11.69
C GLN A 193 18.98 4.42 -10.46
N LEU A 194 19.90 4.61 -9.50
CA LEU A 194 19.63 5.40 -8.30
C LEU A 194 19.09 6.83 -8.58
N PRO A 195 19.63 7.57 -9.56
CA PRO A 195 19.08 8.89 -9.92
C PRO A 195 17.62 8.81 -10.39
N VAL A 196 17.28 7.79 -11.17
CA VAL A 196 15.91 7.56 -11.65
C VAL A 196 14.96 7.29 -10.47
N PHE A 197 15.34 6.43 -9.53
CA PHE A 197 14.53 6.17 -8.34
C PHE A 197 14.27 7.43 -7.53
N LEU A 198 15.28 8.28 -7.31
CA LEU A 198 15.10 9.54 -6.59
C LEU A 198 14.14 10.50 -7.30
N ILE A 199 14.24 10.61 -8.62
CA ILE A 199 13.35 11.44 -9.44
C ILE A 199 11.91 10.89 -9.34
N VAL A 200 11.75 9.58 -9.48
CA VAL A 200 10.44 8.92 -9.42
C VAL A 200 9.78 9.10 -8.05
N VAL A 201 10.54 8.98 -6.97
CA VAL A 201 10.06 9.28 -5.60
C VAL A 201 9.53 10.71 -5.51
N LEU A 202 10.26 11.69 -6.03
CA LEU A 202 9.83 13.09 -6.04
C LEU A 202 8.57 13.31 -6.89
N ILE A 203 8.48 12.68 -8.06
CA ILE A 203 7.30 12.73 -8.95
C ILE A 203 6.07 12.19 -8.20
N VAL A 204 6.20 11.03 -7.54
CA VAL A 204 5.11 10.42 -6.78
C VAL A 204 4.70 11.31 -5.61
N MET A 205 5.65 11.93 -4.90
CA MET A 205 5.34 12.89 -3.83
C MET A 205 4.53 14.10 -4.34
N VAL A 206 4.93 14.67 -5.48
CA VAL A 206 4.15 15.73 -6.14
C VAL A 206 2.77 15.21 -6.53
N GLY A 207 2.70 13.99 -7.06
CA GLY A 207 1.45 13.31 -7.38
C GLY A 207 0.50 13.19 -6.18
N HIS A 208 1.02 12.87 -4.98
CA HIS A 208 0.22 12.83 -3.75
C HIS A 208 -0.41 14.19 -3.44
N TYR A 209 0.35 15.29 -3.54
CA TYR A 209 -0.20 16.63 -3.27
C TYR A 209 -1.23 17.06 -4.31
N ILE A 210 -1.00 16.72 -5.59
CA ILE A 210 -1.98 16.99 -6.65
C ILE A 210 -3.25 16.18 -6.39
N TRP A 211 -3.13 14.90 -6.06
CA TRP A 211 -4.28 14.05 -5.73
C TRP A 211 -5.05 14.57 -4.53
N LEU A 212 -4.38 14.95 -3.44
CA LEU A 212 -5.02 15.55 -2.29
C LEU A 212 -5.75 16.86 -2.65
N ALA A 213 -5.16 17.72 -3.48
CA ALA A 213 -5.79 18.95 -3.92
C ALA A 213 -7.06 18.67 -4.73
N LEU A 214 -7.03 17.67 -5.63
CA LEU A 214 -8.20 17.23 -6.39
C LEU A 214 -9.28 16.66 -5.46
N LEU A 215 -8.90 15.77 -4.56
CA LEU A 215 -9.83 15.09 -3.64
C LEU A 215 -10.53 16.10 -2.71
N TYR A 216 -9.78 17.00 -2.08
CA TYR A 216 -10.33 18.06 -1.25
C TYR A 216 -11.16 19.08 -2.04
N GLY A 217 -10.70 19.42 -3.25
CA GLY A 217 -11.46 20.30 -4.16
C GLY A 217 -12.82 19.72 -4.52
N LEU A 218 -12.84 18.45 -4.94
CA LEU A 218 -14.09 17.75 -5.29
C LEU A 218 -15.01 17.57 -4.06
N ALA A 219 -14.45 17.19 -2.92
CA ALA A 219 -15.21 17.05 -1.68
C ALA A 219 -15.81 18.38 -1.21
N GLY A 220 -15.04 19.47 -1.28
CA GLY A 220 -15.49 20.81 -0.92
C GLY A 220 -16.60 21.34 -1.86
N LEU A 221 -16.43 21.14 -3.16
CA LEU A 221 -17.47 21.49 -4.16
C LEU A 221 -18.75 20.67 -3.92
N TYR A 222 -18.60 19.38 -3.66
CA TYR A 222 -19.76 18.51 -3.40
C TYR A 222 -20.47 18.89 -2.09
N ALA A 223 -19.73 19.14 -1.01
CA ALA A 223 -20.30 19.51 0.28
C ALA A 223 -20.75 20.98 0.37
N GLY A 224 -20.36 21.84 -0.59
CA GLY A 224 -20.61 23.28 -0.51
C GLY A 224 -19.85 23.96 0.63
N ALA A 225 -18.72 23.39 1.08
CA ALA A 225 -17.96 23.86 2.24
C ALA A 225 -16.48 24.07 1.86
N ASN A 226 -15.79 24.95 2.61
CA ASN A 226 -14.38 25.23 2.36
C ASN A 226 -13.48 24.08 2.82
N PRO A 227 -12.81 23.36 1.89
CA PRO A 227 -11.98 22.21 2.23
C PRO A 227 -10.73 22.60 3.05
N MET A 228 -10.27 23.85 2.96
CA MET A 228 -9.13 24.34 3.76
C MET A 228 -9.46 24.39 5.25
N GLU A 229 -10.75 24.45 5.63
CA GLU A 229 -11.18 24.36 7.03
C GLU A 229 -10.88 22.98 7.65
N VAL A 230 -10.83 21.94 6.82
CA VAL A 230 -10.40 20.60 7.22
C VAL A 230 -8.89 20.49 7.17
N LEU A 231 -8.29 20.80 6.02
CA LEU A 231 -6.87 20.54 5.72
C LEU A 231 -5.92 21.27 6.68
N LYS A 232 -6.23 22.49 7.13
CA LYS A 232 -5.40 23.26 8.06
C LYS A 232 -5.14 22.56 9.40
N HIS A 233 -5.98 21.60 9.78
CA HIS A 233 -5.84 20.85 11.02
C HIS A 233 -5.08 19.54 10.86
N TYR A 234 -4.83 19.07 9.62
CA TYR A 234 -4.32 17.72 9.36
C TYR A 234 -2.79 17.59 9.41
N TRP A 235 -2.04 18.68 9.55
CA TRP A 235 -0.58 18.63 9.63
C TRP A 235 -0.03 17.69 10.69
N PRO A 236 -0.54 17.63 11.95
CA PRO A 236 -0.06 16.69 12.94
C PRO A 236 -0.29 15.21 12.52
N ALA A 237 -1.43 14.92 11.91
CA ALA A 237 -1.73 13.58 11.40
C ALA A 237 -0.80 13.20 10.24
N TYR A 238 -0.55 14.13 9.30
CA TYR A 238 0.40 13.93 8.20
C TYR A 238 1.79 13.53 8.71
N ILE A 239 2.37 14.31 9.63
CA ILE A 239 3.71 14.04 10.19
C ILE A 239 3.75 12.73 10.99
N THR A 240 2.68 12.44 11.75
CA THR A 240 2.59 11.17 12.48
C THR A 240 2.55 9.99 11.51
N ALA A 241 1.81 10.08 10.41
CA ALA A 241 1.74 9.05 9.37
C ALA A 241 3.10 8.85 8.68
N VAL A 242 3.81 9.95 8.35
CA VAL A 242 5.19 9.85 7.82
C VAL A 242 6.11 9.09 8.78
N GLY A 243 5.98 9.35 10.08
CA GLY A 243 6.85 8.72 11.08
C GLY A 243 6.49 7.27 11.42
N THR A 244 5.22 6.91 11.31
CA THR A 244 4.72 5.57 11.70
C THR A 244 4.58 4.61 10.54
N MET A 245 4.40 5.12 9.30
CA MET A 245 4.03 4.34 8.11
C MET A 245 2.76 3.49 8.33
N SER A 246 1.89 3.90 9.26
CA SER A 246 0.72 3.13 9.65
C SER A 246 -0.48 4.04 9.88
N SER A 247 -1.51 3.87 9.07
CA SER A 247 -2.80 4.57 9.25
C SER A 247 -3.44 4.19 10.59
N ALA A 248 -3.33 2.93 10.99
CA ALA A 248 -3.85 2.46 12.27
C ALA A 248 -3.15 3.11 13.48
N ALA A 249 -1.82 3.25 13.43
CA ALA A 249 -1.06 3.92 14.49
C ALA A 249 -1.32 5.45 14.52
N THR A 250 -1.73 6.04 13.40
CA THR A 250 -2.03 7.48 13.27
C THR A 250 -3.48 7.81 13.65
N LEU A 251 -4.35 6.81 13.78
CA LEU A 251 -5.80 6.96 13.93
C LEU A 251 -6.21 7.97 15.00
N ALA A 252 -5.64 7.89 16.21
CA ALA A 252 -6.00 8.78 17.32
C ALA A 252 -5.70 10.25 16.98
N VAL A 253 -4.57 10.52 16.32
CA VAL A 253 -4.17 11.89 15.91
C VAL A 253 -5.05 12.36 14.76
N ALA A 254 -5.36 11.52 13.78
CA ALA A 254 -6.25 11.85 12.67
C ALA A 254 -7.66 12.20 13.16
N LEU A 255 -8.18 11.42 14.12
CA LEU A 255 -9.49 11.66 14.74
C LEU A 255 -9.51 13.03 15.48
N GLU A 256 -8.47 13.33 16.26
CA GLU A 256 -8.34 14.63 16.92
C GLU A 256 -8.26 15.79 15.90
N CYS A 257 -7.50 15.62 14.81
CA CYS A 257 -7.39 16.61 13.75
C CYS A 257 -8.76 16.87 13.08
N ALA A 258 -9.50 15.82 12.71
CA ALA A 258 -10.80 15.92 12.08
C ALA A 258 -11.84 16.60 12.99
N ARG A 259 -11.83 16.31 14.29
CA ARG A 259 -12.75 16.90 15.29
C ARG A 259 -12.57 18.41 15.46
N LYS A 260 -11.42 18.98 15.11
CA LYS A 260 -11.15 20.43 15.15
C LYS A 260 -11.84 21.19 14.02
N SER A 261 -12.24 20.52 12.95
CA SER A 261 -12.90 21.12 11.82
C SER A 261 -14.35 21.49 12.15
N LYS A 262 -14.76 22.71 11.72
CA LYS A 262 -16.11 23.21 11.94
C LYS A 262 -17.10 22.77 10.84
N VAL A 263 -16.60 22.25 9.73
CA VAL A 263 -17.41 21.84 8.57
C VAL A 263 -17.61 20.32 8.50
N LEU A 264 -17.07 19.57 9.44
CA LEU A 264 -17.27 18.12 9.53
C LEU A 264 -18.28 17.79 10.64
N ARG A 265 -19.25 16.96 10.35
CA ARG A 265 -20.19 16.42 11.34
C ARG A 265 -19.43 15.48 12.27
N LYS A 266 -19.62 15.65 13.58
CA LYS A 266 -18.87 14.90 14.60
C LYS A 266 -19.21 13.42 14.62
N ASP A 267 -20.47 13.05 14.43
CA ASP A 267 -20.91 11.65 14.32
C ASP A 267 -20.23 10.95 13.14
N LEU A 268 -20.11 11.63 11.99
CA LEU A 268 -19.45 11.09 10.83
C LEU A 268 -17.92 11.04 10.97
N VAL A 269 -17.31 11.97 11.68
CA VAL A 269 -15.89 11.91 12.05
C VAL A 269 -15.60 10.67 12.89
N ASN A 270 -16.42 10.43 13.94
CA ASN A 270 -16.25 9.29 14.85
C ASN A 270 -16.49 7.94 14.18
N PHE A 271 -17.40 7.88 13.20
CA PHE A 271 -17.66 6.71 12.36
C PHE A 271 -16.61 6.52 11.26
N GLY A 272 -16.36 7.57 10.49
CA GLY A 272 -15.66 7.46 9.20
C GLY A 272 -14.15 7.46 9.33
N ILE A 273 -13.52 8.24 10.23
CA ILE A 273 -12.06 8.23 10.37
C ILE A 273 -11.54 6.83 10.75
N PRO A 274 -12.11 6.11 11.75
CA PRO A 274 -11.70 4.74 12.02
C PRO A 274 -11.94 3.76 10.86
N LEU A 275 -13.00 3.99 10.08
CA LEU A 275 -13.31 3.17 8.92
C LEU A 275 -12.28 3.42 7.81
N PHE A 276 -12.10 4.69 7.39
CA PHE A 276 -11.24 5.07 6.27
C PHE A 276 -9.77 4.75 6.53
N ALA A 277 -9.28 4.88 7.76
CA ALA A 277 -7.92 4.46 8.12
C ALA A 277 -7.61 2.99 7.79
N ASN A 278 -8.64 2.16 7.57
CA ASN A 278 -8.49 0.75 7.22
C ASN A 278 -8.87 0.40 5.78
N ILE A 279 -9.65 1.24 5.09
CA ILE A 279 -10.17 0.90 3.74
C ILE A 279 -9.82 1.93 2.66
N HIS A 280 -9.22 3.07 3.01
CA HIS A 280 -8.87 4.12 2.07
C HIS A 280 -7.37 4.31 1.99
N LEU A 281 -6.76 3.83 0.91
CA LEU A 281 -5.31 3.79 0.72
C LEU A 281 -4.88 4.51 -0.57
N CYS A 282 -5.50 5.65 -0.88
CA CYS A 282 -5.30 6.36 -2.15
C CYS A 282 -3.84 6.73 -2.44
N GLY A 283 -3.08 7.16 -1.44
CA GLY A 283 -1.67 7.53 -1.62
C GLY A 283 -0.78 6.30 -1.83
N SER A 284 -1.01 5.22 -1.06
CA SER A 284 -0.28 3.96 -1.25
C SER A 284 -0.57 3.34 -2.61
N VAL A 285 -1.84 3.36 -3.06
CA VAL A 285 -2.25 2.87 -4.38
C VAL A 285 -1.62 3.70 -5.51
N LEU A 286 -1.63 5.04 -5.39
CA LEU A 286 -0.96 5.94 -6.34
C LEU A 286 0.53 5.60 -6.46
N THR A 287 1.21 5.46 -5.31
CA THR A 287 2.62 5.08 -5.25
C THR A 287 2.86 3.75 -5.96
N GLU A 288 2.05 2.74 -5.63
CA GLU A 288 2.21 1.39 -6.16
C GLU A 288 2.04 1.34 -7.67
N VAL A 289 1.02 1.98 -8.22
CA VAL A 289 0.76 2.02 -9.67
C VAL A 289 1.91 2.69 -10.42
N PHE A 290 2.38 3.85 -9.95
CA PHE A 290 3.48 4.53 -10.61
C PHE A 290 4.78 3.72 -10.53
N PHE A 291 5.02 3.04 -9.41
CA PHE A 291 6.21 2.24 -9.21
C PHE A 291 6.22 0.94 -10.01
N VAL A 292 5.10 0.21 -10.13
CA VAL A 292 5.06 -0.98 -10.99
C VAL A 292 5.33 -0.62 -12.45
N MET A 293 4.83 0.52 -12.93
CA MET A 293 5.12 1.02 -14.28
C MET A 293 6.61 1.36 -14.44
N THR A 294 7.20 2.04 -13.44
CA THR A 294 8.62 2.39 -13.44
C THR A 294 9.50 1.15 -13.42
N VAL A 295 9.21 0.20 -12.53
CA VAL A 295 9.97 -1.06 -12.43
C VAL A 295 9.84 -1.89 -13.71
N SER A 296 8.66 -1.92 -14.33
CA SER A 296 8.45 -2.56 -15.63
C SER A 296 9.34 -1.95 -16.70
N GLN A 297 9.39 -0.63 -16.79
CA GLN A 297 10.25 0.08 -17.75
C GLN A 297 11.74 -0.19 -17.49
N ILE A 298 12.16 -0.25 -16.24
CA ILE A 298 13.56 -0.50 -15.85
C ILE A 298 14.00 -1.92 -16.21
N LEU A 299 13.21 -2.93 -15.84
CA LEU A 299 13.61 -4.34 -15.93
C LEU A 299 13.25 -4.99 -17.27
N TYR A 300 12.10 -4.61 -17.82
CA TYR A 300 11.58 -5.26 -19.03
C TYR A 300 11.63 -4.35 -20.26
N GLY A 301 12.08 -3.10 -20.11
CA GLY A 301 12.25 -2.15 -21.22
C GLY A 301 10.94 -1.60 -21.80
N ALA A 302 9.80 -1.91 -21.18
CA ALA A 302 8.48 -1.49 -21.65
C ALA A 302 7.54 -1.19 -20.49
N LEU A 303 6.61 -0.27 -20.71
CA LEU A 303 5.46 -0.08 -19.81
C LEU A 303 4.46 -1.22 -20.03
N PRO A 304 3.73 -1.64 -18.97
CA PRO A 304 2.67 -2.62 -19.12
C PRO A 304 1.59 -2.11 -20.09
N GLU A 305 0.89 -3.02 -20.76
CA GLU A 305 -0.21 -2.66 -21.66
C GLU A 305 -1.36 -1.97 -20.93
N LEU A 306 -2.03 -1.02 -21.61
CA LEU A 306 -3.10 -0.23 -21.03
C LEU A 306 -4.23 -1.09 -20.46
N GLY A 307 -4.66 -2.15 -21.17
CA GLY A 307 -5.71 -3.06 -20.71
C GLY A 307 -5.32 -3.79 -19.41
N THR A 308 -4.08 -4.25 -19.34
CA THR A 308 -3.51 -4.90 -18.15
C THR A 308 -3.44 -3.92 -16.96
N MET A 309 -3.03 -2.67 -17.21
CA MET A 309 -2.98 -1.64 -16.16
C MET A 309 -4.36 -1.23 -15.67
N ILE A 310 -5.37 -1.15 -16.54
CA ILE A 310 -6.76 -0.89 -16.14
C ILE A 310 -7.24 -2.00 -15.20
N LEU A 311 -7.04 -3.26 -15.58
CA LEU A 311 -7.40 -4.41 -14.74
C LEU A 311 -6.66 -4.37 -13.40
N PHE A 312 -5.36 -4.11 -13.43
CA PHE A 312 -4.53 -3.97 -12.22
C PHE A 312 -5.08 -2.88 -11.29
N CYS A 313 -5.38 -1.67 -11.80
CA CYS A 313 -5.89 -0.55 -11.02
C CYS A 313 -7.26 -0.86 -10.37
N LEU A 314 -8.17 -1.50 -11.09
CA LEU A 314 -9.48 -1.88 -10.56
C LEU A 314 -9.38 -2.94 -9.45
N LEU A 315 -8.56 -3.96 -9.67
CA LEU A 315 -8.32 -5.01 -8.66
C LEU A 315 -7.56 -4.44 -7.45
N LEU A 316 -6.57 -3.59 -7.66
CA LEU A 316 -5.81 -2.95 -6.58
C LEU A 316 -6.72 -2.14 -5.65
N GLY A 317 -7.76 -1.47 -6.19
CA GLY A 317 -8.77 -0.81 -5.37
C GLY A 317 -9.51 -1.77 -4.43
N ILE A 318 -9.81 -3.00 -4.86
CA ILE A 318 -10.42 -4.03 -4.01
C ILE A 318 -9.43 -4.49 -2.93
N PHE A 319 -8.18 -4.71 -3.31
CA PHE A 319 -7.13 -5.11 -2.36
C PHE A 319 -6.87 -4.01 -1.32
N ALA A 320 -6.94 -2.75 -1.70
CA ALA A 320 -6.78 -1.61 -0.79
C ALA A 320 -7.82 -1.61 0.33
N ILE A 321 -9.08 -2.01 0.04
CA ILE A 321 -10.13 -2.15 1.09
C ILE A 321 -9.77 -3.25 2.10
N GLY A 322 -9.09 -4.31 1.66
CA GLY A 322 -8.70 -5.45 2.49
C GLY A 322 -7.31 -5.34 3.12
N ALA A 323 -6.49 -4.40 2.66
CA ALA A 323 -5.12 -4.29 3.11
C ALA A 323 -5.02 -3.81 4.58
N PRO A 324 -4.09 -4.35 5.37
CA PRO A 324 -3.89 -3.89 6.73
C PRO A 324 -3.26 -2.49 6.76
N GLY A 325 -3.70 -1.62 7.66
CA GLY A 325 -3.14 -0.28 7.89
C GLY A 325 -1.78 -0.28 8.61
N VAL A 326 -0.88 -1.20 8.24
CA VAL A 326 0.47 -1.37 8.80
C VAL A 326 1.53 -1.05 7.74
N PRO A 327 2.79 -0.80 8.12
CA PRO A 327 3.86 -0.53 7.16
C PRO A 327 3.97 -1.61 6.07
N GLY A 328 3.97 -1.20 4.80
CA GLY A 328 4.02 -2.10 3.65
C GLY A 328 2.74 -2.90 3.38
N GLY A 329 1.66 -2.65 4.14
CA GLY A 329 0.43 -3.45 4.09
C GLY A 329 -0.21 -3.50 2.71
N THR A 330 -0.22 -2.38 1.99
CA THR A 330 -0.82 -2.29 0.65
C THR A 330 -0.08 -3.18 -0.34
N VAL A 331 1.22 -2.97 -0.51
CA VAL A 331 2.03 -3.73 -1.47
C VAL A 331 2.11 -5.22 -1.10
N MET A 332 2.09 -5.55 0.19
CA MET A 332 2.02 -6.95 0.63
C MET A 332 0.70 -7.60 0.26
N ALA A 333 -0.41 -6.90 0.43
CA ALA A 333 -1.72 -7.42 0.04
C ALA A 333 -1.83 -7.59 -1.48
N SER A 334 -1.27 -6.68 -2.28
CA SER A 334 -1.35 -6.67 -3.74
C SER A 334 -0.21 -7.40 -4.45
N LEU A 335 0.80 -7.91 -3.72
CA LEU A 335 1.97 -8.56 -4.30
C LEU A 335 1.61 -9.63 -5.31
N GLY A 336 0.54 -10.33 -5.04
CA GLY A 336 0.02 -11.31 -5.94
C GLY A 336 -0.57 -10.77 -7.24
N LEU A 337 -1.13 -9.56 -7.24
CA LEU A 337 -1.55 -8.91 -8.48
C LEU A 337 -0.34 -8.53 -9.31
N ILE A 338 0.72 -8.02 -8.68
CA ILE A 338 1.97 -7.67 -9.35
C ILE A 338 2.55 -8.90 -10.07
N ILE A 339 2.52 -10.07 -9.43
CA ILE A 339 3.01 -11.31 -10.01
C ILE A 339 2.06 -11.85 -11.10
N SER A 340 0.76 -11.95 -10.82
CA SER A 340 -0.17 -12.68 -11.69
C SER A 340 -0.79 -11.85 -12.81
N VAL A 341 -0.95 -10.54 -12.62
CA VAL A 341 -1.52 -9.64 -13.64
C VAL A 341 -0.42 -8.97 -14.45
N LEU A 342 0.64 -8.47 -13.78
CA LEU A 342 1.73 -7.76 -14.44
C LEU A 342 2.88 -8.68 -14.87
N GLY A 343 2.89 -9.94 -14.42
CA GLY A 343 3.89 -10.93 -14.80
C GLY A 343 5.28 -10.71 -14.20
N PHE A 344 5.38 -9.99 -13.08
CA PHE A 344 6.67 -9.71 -12.46
C PHE A 344 7.31 -10.99 -11.93
N ASP A 345 8.59 -11.14 -12.22
CA ASP A 345 9.45 -12.19 -11.68
C ASP A 345 9.91 -11.86 -10.24
N ALA A 346 10.70 -12.73 -9.66
CA ALA A 346 11.23 -12.55 -8.30
C ALA A 346 12.09 -11.27 -8.18
N THR A 347 12.79 -10.86 -9.22
CA THR A 347 13.62 -9.66 -9.21
C THR A 347 12.75 -8.40 -9.25
N GLY A 348 11.78 -8.34 -10.14
CA GLY A 348 10.84 -7.23 -10.24
C GLY A 348 10.01 -7.08 -8.96
N THR A 349 9.56 -8.20 -8.40
CA THR A 349 8.84 -8.24 -7.12
C THR A 349 9.69 -7.72 -5.95
N ALA A 350 10.96 -8.16 -5.86
CA ALA A 350 11.89 -7.69 -4.83
C ALA A 350 12.18 -6.19 -4.95
N LEU A 351 12.39 -5.71 -6.18
CA LEU A 351 12.63 -4.29 -6.44
C LEU A 351 11.40 -3.46 -6.08
N MET A 352 10.20 -3.91 -6.46
CA MET A 352 8.94 -3.24 -6.13
C MET A 352 8.73 -3.12 -4.63
N LEU A 353 8.89 -4.22 -3.86
CA LEU A 353 8.81 -4.22 -2.41
C LEU A 353 9.78 -3.23 -1.77
N THR A 354 10.99 -3.19 -2.30
CA THR A 354 12.05 -2.31 -1.79
C THR A 354 11.72 -0.84 -1.98
N ILE A 355 11.38 -0.44 -3.23
CA ILE A 355 11.11 0.96 -3.56
C ILE A 355 9.85 1.43 -2.82
N PHE A 356 8.82 0.59 -2.78
CA PHE A 356 7.59 0.90 -2.07
C PHE A 356 7.85 1.13 -0.57
N ALA A 357 8.63 0.26 0.07
CA ALA A 357 8.94 0.38 1.49
C ALA A 357 9.68 1.69 1.85
N LEU A 358 10.48 2.24 0.94
CA LEU A 358 11.15 3.53 1.13
C LEU A 358 10.19 4.72 1.01
N GLN A 359 9.12 4.58 0.22
CA GLN A 359 8.14 5.63 -0.08
C GLN A 359 6.88 5.55 0.77
N ASP A 360 6.60 4.43 1.44
CA ASP A 360 5.36 4.14 2.16
C ASP A 360 5.00 5.20 3.23
N SER A 361 6.00 5.86 3.80
CA SER A 361 5.82 7.00 4.70
C SER A 361 4.93 8.10 4.11
N PHE A 362 5.19 8.49 2.87
CA PHE A 362 4.46 9.56 2.19
C PHE A 362 3.12 9.07 1.63
N GLY A 363 3.06 7.84 1.14
CA GLY A 363 1.81 7.19 0.74
C GLY A 363 0.82 7.12 1.90
N THR A 364 1.27 6.67 3.06
CA THR A 364 0.46 6.63 4.29
C THR A 364 0.01 8.02 4.74
N ALA A 365 0.88 9.02 4.66
CA ALA A 365 0.51 10.40 5.00
C ALA A 365 -0.56 10.96 4.05
N CYS A 366 -0.50 10.60 2.76
CA CYS A 366 -1.53 10.93 1.78
C CYS A 366 -2.86 10.22 2.10
N ASN A 367 -2.83 8.91 2.47
CA ASN A 367 -4.03 8.17 2.88
C ASN A 367 -4.75 8.86 4.03
N VAL A 368 -4.04 9.04 5.15
CA VAL A 368 -4.59 9.64 6.38
C VAL A 368 -5.11 11.05 6.13
N THR A 369 -4.41 11.85 5.33
CA THR A 369 -4.86 13.21 5.02
C THR A 369 -6.08 13.17 4.11
N GLY A 370 -6.13 12.25 3.16
CA GLY A 370 -7.27 12.03 2.27
C GLY A 370 -8.54 11.61 2.99
N ASP A 371 -8.43 10.92 4.15
CA ASP A 371 -9.58 10.55 4.97
C ASP A 371 -10.42 11.76 5.38
N GLY A 372 -9.78 12.90 5.69
CA GLY A 372 -10.46 14.16 5.98
C GLY A 372 -11.33 14.66 4.82
N ALA A 373 -10.87 14.49 3.58
CA ALA A 373 -11.67 14.86 2.40
C ALA A 373 -12.86 13.90 2.21
N LEU A 374 -12.70 12.61 2.49
CA LEU A 374 -13.82 11.66 2.42
C LEU A 374 -14.88 11.95 3.49
N ILE A 375 -14.48 12.35 4.71
CA ILE A 375 -15.45 12.80 5.72
C ILE A 375 -16.18 14.06 5.28
N LEU A 376 -15.51 14.99 4.63
CA LEU A 376 -16.14 16.19 4.08
C LEU A 376 -17.20 15.81 3.01
N ALA A 377 -16.86 14.91 2.10
CA ALA A 377 -17.81 14.40 1.11
C ALA A 377 -18.97 13.66 1.76
N LEU A 378 -18.71 12.85 2.79
CA LEU A 378 -19.72 12.10 3.55
C LEU A 378 -20.64 13.03 4.33
N THR A 379 -20.11 14.13 4.90
CA THR A 379 -20.89 15.20 5.54
C THR A 379 -21.84 15.85 4.53
N GLY A 380 -21.33 16.26 3.36
CA GLY A 380 -22.16 16.82 2.31
C GLY A 380 -23.23 15.86 1.77
N TYR A 381 -22.92 14.56 1.73
CA TYR A 381 -23.94 13.55 1.37
C TYR A 381 -25.05 13.46 2.42
N ALA A 382 -24.69 13.44 3.71
CA ALA A 382 -25.67 13.34 4.80
C ALA A 382 -26.58 14.57 4.83
N GLU A 383 -26.03 15.78 4.67
CA GLU A 383 -26.79 17.03 4.61
C GLU A 383 -27.76 17.09 3.42
N LYS A 384 -27.31 16.68 2.23
CA LYS A 384 -28.15 16.67 1.01
C LYS A 384 -29.27 15.63 1.02
N ASN A 385 -29.16 14.62 1.85
CA ASN A 385 -30.16 13.56 1.97
C ASN A 385 -30.92 13.60 3.29
N ASP A 386 -30.86 14.75 4.02
CA ASP A 386 -31.56 14.99 5.27
C ASP A 386 -31.34 13.86 6.32
N ILE A 387 -30.10 13.33 6.37
CA ILE A 387 -29.75 12.29 7.34
C ILE A 387 -29.48 12.95 8.69
N GLU A 388 -30.32 12.63 9.68
CA GLU A 388 -30.20 13.17 11.02
C GLU A 388 -28.83 12.89 11.65
N GLU A 389 -28.31 13.86 12.42
CA GLU A 389 -27.09 13.70 13.19
C GLU A 389 -27.36 12.82 14.40
N VAL A 390 -26.55 11.77 14.58
CA VAL A 390 -26.64 10.86 15.73
C VAL A 390 -26.05 11.56 16.95
N ASN A 391 -26.90 11.87 17.95
CA ASN A 391 -26.48 12.54 19.17
C ASN A 391 -25.68 11.56 20.04
N GLU A 392 -24.40 11.85 20.32
CA GLU A 392 -23.50 10.98 21.11
C GLU A 392 -24.04 10.70 22.53
N ALA A 393 -24.88 11.58 23.08
CA ALA A 393 -25.51 11.40 24.38
C ALA A 393 -26.54 10.25 24.43
N SER A 394 -26.95 9.70 23.27
CA SER A 394 -27.91 8.59 23.20
C SER A 394 -27.23 7.19 23.11
N ILE A 395 -25.88 7.13 23.07
CA ILE A 395 -25.12 5.89 22.89
C ILE A 395 -24.37 5.48 24.19
N LEU A 396 -24.33 6.37 25.21
CA LEU A 396 -23.80 6.09 26.54
C LEU A 396 -24.93 5.70 27.49
#